data_61b4866a0587e0fccd1ea32f8d041506
#
_entry.id   61b4866a0587e0fccd1ea32f8d041506
#
_cell.length_a   1.000
_cell.length_b   1.000
_cell.length_c   1.000
_cell.angle_alpha   90.00
_cell.angle_beta   90.00
_cell.angle_gamma   90.00
#
_symmetry.space_group_name_H-M   'P 1'
#
loop_
_entity.id
_entity.type
_entity.pdbx_description
1 polymer ?
#
loop_
_entity_poly.entity_id
_entity_poly.type
_entity_poly.pdbx_seq_one_letter_code
_entity_poly.pdbx_strand_id
1 'polypeptide(L)'
;MKINLAVLFGGRSVEHEVSVISAVQAMASMNKEKYNIVPVYMTKKSEFYTGEKLMDINNYKDIPALLKECTECVFVRSEGKVQLIRQKMKKFGSNLISDIDIAFPIVHGTNVEDGALQGYLQTLDLPYVGCDVLASAVGMDKYVMKILLKEAGFPVLDCCRFAAFDLDRIEECADEVEKKFGYPVIVKPINLGSSVGISKAKDRSGLIKSMEDAFAFSDRILVEPAVVQLKEINCSVLGDSESAEASVCEEPVQASDEDILSFEQKYVGGGKSGGSKGMASLKRKIPADISPEQEETIRTLAVDAFRCLGCNGVSRIDFMMDTATGKIWLNEINTIPG
;
A
#
# COMPACT_ATOMS: atom_id res chain seq x y z
N MET A 1 -5.05 -32.08 -6.93
CA MET A 1 -4.11 -31.70 -5.84
C MET A 1 -4.38 -30.27 -5.49
N LYS A 2 -4.41 -29.87 -4.21
CA LYS A 2 -4.58 -28.46 -3.81
C LYS A 2 -3.24 -27.74 -3.98
N ILE A 3 -3.31 -26.45 -4.29
CA ILE A 3 -2.16 -25.54 -4.37
C ILE A 3 -1.81 -25.08 -2.95
N ASN A 4 -0.57 -25.25 -2.52
CA ASN A 4 -0.09 -24.74 -1.24
C ASN A 4 0.21 -23.24 -1.37
N LEU A 5 -0.70 -22.42 -0.86
CA LEU A 5 -0.68 -20.97 -0.95
C LEU A 5 -0.15 -20.37 0.36
N ALA A 6 1.06 -19.82 0.35
CA ALA A 6 1.57 -19.06 1.48
C ALA A 6 0.97 -17.66 1.47
N VAL A 7 0.15 -17.33 2.46
CA VAL A 7 -0.37 -15.98 2.65
C VAL A 7 0.57 -15.24 3.60
N LEU A 8 1.33 -14.27 3.06
CA LEU A 8 2.30 -13.47 3.81
C LEU A 8 1.66 -12.16 4.25
N PHE A 9 1.80 -11.80 5.52
CA PHE A 9 1.19 -10.58 6.05
C PHE A 9 1.90 -10.07 7.31
N GLY A 10 1.60 -8.83 7.71
CA GLY A 10 2.28 -8.12 8.79
C GLY A 10 3.49 -7.34 8.26
N GLY A 11 4.68 -7.56 8.83
CA GLY A 11 5.94 -6.94 8.42
C GLY A 11 6.32 -5.69 9.20
N ARG A 12 7.52 -5.17 8.92
CA ARG A 12 8.07 -3.97 9.57
C ARG A 12 7.59 -2.69 8.86
N SER A 13 6.31 -2.39 9.04
CA SER A 13 5.65 -1.24 8.44
C SER A 13 4.79 -0.52 9.49
N VAL A 14 4.50 0.75 9.25
CA VAL A 14 3.50 1.50 10.02
C VAL A 14 2.08 0.97 9.78
N GLU A 15 1.86 0.27 8.68
CA GLU A 15 0.59 -0.34 8.27
C GLU A 15 0.47 -1.82 8.64
N HIS A 16 1.30 -2.29 9.57
CA HIS A 16 1.35 -3.69 10.03
C HIS A 16 -0.02 -4.25 10.44
N GLU A 17 -0.76 -3.50 11.25
CA GLU A 17 -2.07 -3.90 11.77
C GLU A 17 -3.12 -3.98 10.65
N VAL A 18 -3.03 -3.08 9.66
CA VAL A 18 -3.89 -3.10 8.47
C VAL A 18 -3.67 -4.38 7.68
N SER A 19 -2.41 -4.74 7.46
CA SER A 19 -2.02 -5.99 6.79
C SER A 19 -2.60 -7.22 7.48
N VAL A 20 -2.53 -7.27 8.82
CA VAL A 20 -3.11 -8.38 9.60
C VAL A 20 -4.62 -8.49 9.37
N ILE A 21 -5.34 -7.38 9.44
CA ILE A 21 -6.80 -7.35 9.25
C ILE A 21 -7.16 -7.81 7.83
N SER A 22 -6.52 -7.23 6.82
CA SER A 22 -6.76 -7.56 5.41
C SER A 22 -6.49 -9.03 5.11
N ALA A 23 -5.38 -9.58 5.64
CA ALA A 23 -5.01 -10.96 5.41
C ALA A 23 -5.98 -11.96 6.06
N VAL A 24 -6.40 -11.71 7.30
CA VAL A 24 -7.37 -12.58 7.99
C VAL A 24 -8.71 -12.59 7.25
N GLN A 25 -9.18 -11.42 6.78
CA GLN A 25 -10.40 -11.32 5.98
C GLN A 25 -10.27 -12.05 4.64
N ALA A 26 -9.15 -11.87 3.93
CA ALA A 26 -8.90 -12.55 2.68
C ALA A 26 -8.85 -14.08 2.85
N MET A 27 -8.09 -14.60 3.84
CA MET A 27 -8.00 -16.03 4.13
C MET A 27 -9.36 -16.65 4.46
N ALA A 28 -10.25 -15.91 5.12
CA ALA A 28 -11.61 -16.38 5.40
C ALA A 28 -12.44 -16.58 4.12
N SER A 29 -12.19 -15.78 3.07
CA SER A 29 -12.92 -15.78 1.79
C SER A 29 -12.29 -16.68 0.72
N MET A 30 -11.08 -17.18 0.93
CA MET A 30 -10.38 -18.02 -0.06
C MET A 30 -11.05 -19.37 -0.28
N ASN A 31 -11.01 -19.86 -1.52
CA ASN A 31 -11.53 -21.18 -1.88
C ASN A 31 -10.65 -22.32 -1.31
N LYS A 32 -11.12 -22.90 -0.21
CA LYS A 32 -10.42 -24.00 0.50
C LYS A 32 -10.43 -25.33 -0.24
N GLU A 33 -11.23 -25.49 -1.29
CA GLU A 33 -11.18 -26.68 -2.15
C GLU A 33 -10.00 -26.63 -3.11
N LYS A 34 -9.66 -25.41 -3.58
CA LYS A 34 -8.57 -25.14 -4.52
C LYS A 34 -7.22 -24.97 -3.78
N TYR A 35 -7.22 -24.32 -2.65
CA TYR A 35 -6.01 -23.91 -1.94
C TYR A 35 -5.87 -24.61 -0.58
N ASN A 36 -4.65 -25.02 -0.27
CA ASN A 36 -4.19 -25.29 1.08
C ASN A 36 -3.53 -24.00 1.60
N ILE A 37 -4.22 -23.27 2.48
CA ILE A 37 -3.79 -21.95 2.97
C ILE A 37 -2.76 -22.17 4.07
N VAL A 38 -1.57 -21.62 3.87
CA VAL A 38 -0.48 -21.58 4.83
C VAL A 38 -0.27 -20.14 5.27
N PRO A 39 -0.82 -19.71 6.43
CA PRO A 39 -0.61 -18.37 6.93
C PRO A 39 0.84 -18.18 7.35
N VAL A 40 1.47 -17.07 6.92
CA VAL A 40 2.84 -16.72 7.27
C VAL A 40 2.85 -15.26 7.76
N TYR A 41 2.86 -15.12 9.07
CA TYR A 41 2.88 -13.84 9.74
C TYR A 41 4.32 -13.33 9.91
N MET A 42 4.58 -12.14 9.45
CA MET A 42 5.86 -11.41 9.64
C MET A 42 5.71 -10.44 10.81
N THR A 43 6.53 -10.60 11.85
CA THR A 43 6.57 -9.67 12.97
C THR A 43 7.18 -8.31 12.56
N LYS A 44 7.02 -7.29 13.42
CA LYS A 44 7.74 -6.00 13.26
C LYS A 44 9.27 -6.13 13.39
N LYS A 45 9.77 -7.31 13.80
CA LYS A 45 11.21 -7.65 13.83
C LYS A 45 11.66 -8.48 12.62
N SER A 46 10.79 -8.65 11.63
CA SER A 46 11.05 -9.45 10.42
C SER A 46 11.24 -10.96 10.69
N GLU A 47 10.64 -11.47 11.76
CA GLU A 47 10.59 -12.91 12.06
C GLU A 47 9.32 -13.51 11.44
N PHE A 48 9.40 -14.71 10.89
CA PHE A 48 8.25 -15.40 10.29
C PHE A 48 7.68 -16.46 11.22
N TYR A 49 6.36 -16.46 11.35
CA TYR A 49 5.61 -17.47 12.12
C TYR A 49 4.48 -18.06 11.28
N THR A 50 4.19 -19.34 11.49
CA THR A 50 3.06 -20.02 10.86
C THR A 50 2.26 -20.84 11.88
N GLY A 51 0.97 -21.02 11.64
CA GLY A 51 0.05 -21.77 12.48
C GLY A 51 -1.40 -21.35 12.26
N GLU A 52 -2.34 -22.27 12.51
CA GLU A 52 -3.79 -22.02 12.29
C GLU A 52 -4.35 -20.86 13.13
N LYS A 53 -3.78 -20.62 14.32
CA LYS A 53 -4.19 -19.53 15.20
C LYS A 53 -4.03 -18.13 14.56
N LEU A 54 -3.17 -18.00 13.55
CA LEU A 54 -2.95 -16.77 12.80
C LEU A 54 -4.14 -16.37 11.91
N MET A 55 -5.09 -17.28 11.68
CA MET A 55 -6.28 -17.00 10.86
C MET A 55 -7.45 -16.39 11.66
N ASP A 56 -7.31 -16.21 12.97
CA ASP A 56 -8.34 -15.60 13.82
C ASP A 56 -7.85 -14.26 14.38
N ILE A 57 -8.51 -13.18 13.97
CA ILE A 57 -8.17 -11.81 14.35
C ILE A 57 -8.18 -11.58 15.88
N ASN A 58 -8.99 -12.34 16.61
CA ASN A 58 -9.08 -12.20 18.07
C ASN A 58 -7.80 -12.56 18.80
N ASN A 59 -6.97 -13.42 18.21
CA ASN A 59 -5.70 -13.85 18.79
C ASN A 59 -4.64 -12.74 18.76
N TYR A 60 -4.78 -11.72 17.91
CA TYR A 60 -3.83 -10.59 17.80
C TYR A 60 -3.95 -9.55 18.91
N LYS A 61 -4.91 -9.72 19.84
CA LYS A 61 -4.99 -8.88 21.07
C LYS A 61 -3.79 -9.09 22.00
N ASP A 62 -3.16 -10.28 21.94
CA ASP A 62 -1.94 -10.61 22.69
C ASP A 62 -0.97 -11.37 21.75
N ILE A 63 -0.20 -10.60 20.99
CA ILE A 63 0.78 -11.15 20.02
C ILE A 63 1.81 -12.06 20.72
N PRO A 64 2.41 -11.71 21.87
CA PRO A 64 3.32 -12.61 22.57
C PRO A 64 2.70 -13.95 22.96
N ALA A 65 1.44 -14.01 23.36
CA ALA A 65 0.74 -15.27 23.64
C ALA A 65 0.47 -16.06 22.35
N LEU A 66 0.01 -15.38 21.28
CA LEU A 66 -0.24 -15.98 19.98
C LEU A 66 1.02 -16.66 19.41
N LEU A 67 2.17 -15.99 19.45
CA LEU A 67 3.42 -16.52 18.90
C LEU A 67 3.94 -17.75 19.63
N LYS A 68 3.61 -17.94 20.91
CA LYS A 68 3.94 -19.16 21.65
C LYS A 68 3.20 -20.39 21.12
N GLU A 69 2.03 -20.20 20.52
CA GLU A 69 1.22 -21.27 19.92
C GLU A 69 1.56 -21.47 18.42
N CYS A 70 2.37 -20.61 17.83
CA CYS A 70 2.80 -20.66 16.45
C CYS A 70 4.21 -21.29 16.31
N THR A 71 4.56 -21.63 15.10
CA THR A 71 5.89 -22.13 14.75
C THR A 71 6.69 -21.05 14.06
N GLU A 72 7.84 -20.70 14.64
CA GLU A 72 8.84 -19.87 13.96
C GLU A 72 9.40 -20.62 12.75
N CYS A 73 9.45 -19.97 11.58
CA CYS A 73 9.72 -20.64 10.32
C CYS A 73 10.58 -19.77 9.37
N VAL A 74 11.12 -20.42 8.35
CA VAL A 74 11.85 -19.76 7.25
C VAL A 74 11.51 -20.45 5.94
N PHE A 75 11.58 -19.67 4.84
CA PHE A 75 11.52 -20.23 3.50
C PHE A 75 12.91 -20.67 3.08
N VAL A 76 13.02 -21.85 2.50
CA VAL A 76 14.24 -22.39 1.90
C VAL A 76 13.94 -22.99 0.54
N ARG A 77 14.89 -22.94 -0.38
CA ARG A 77 14.81 -23.70 -1.62
C ARG A 77 15.57 -25.00 -1.47
N SER A 78 14.89 -26.12 -1.67
CA SER A 78 15.46 -27.44 -1.58
C SER A 78 14.85 -28.37 -2.64
N GLU A 79 15.69 -29.14 -3.33
CA GLU A 79 15.25 -30.14 -4.33
C GLU A 79 14.31 -29.59 -5.41
N GLY A 80 14.56 -28.32 -5.85
CA GLY A 80 13.76 -27.65 -6.88
C GLY A 80 12.43 -27.07 -6.41
N LYS A 81 12.12 -27.15 -5.10
CA LYS A 81 10.90 -26.62 -4.49
C LYS A 81 11.23 -25.56 -3.45
N VAL A 82 10.27 -24.67 -3.19
CA VAL A 82 10.32 -23.80 -2.03
C VAL A 82 9.57 -24.47 -0.88
N GLN A 83 10.22 -24.51 0.25
CA GLN A 83 9.73 -25.17 1.46
C GLN A 83 9.68 -24.19 2.62
N LEU A 84 8.62 -24.27 3.41
CA LEU A 84 8.54 -23.63 4.71
C LEU A 84 9.00 -24.64 5.76
N ILE A 85 10.09 -24.30 6.45
CA ILE A 85 10.67 -25.18 7.47
C ILE A 85 10.73 -24.46 8.82
N ARG A 86 10.89 -25.23 9.89
CA ARG A 86 11.09 -24.69 11.24
C ARG A 86 12.42 -23.96 11.33
N GLN A 87 12.41 -22.72 11.89
CA GLN A 87 13.62 -21.98 12.21
C GLN A 87 14.46 -22.71 13.26
N LYS A 88 13.81 -23.18 14.32
CA LYS A 88 14.43 -24.02 15.35
C LYS A 88 14.21 -25.48 15.01
N MET A 89 15.25 -26.12 14.48
CA MET A 89 15.16 -27.49 14.04
C MET A 89 14.95 -28.47 15.21
N LYS A 90 14.04 -29.43 15.02
CA LYS A 90 13.88 -30.55 15.93
C LYS A 90 15.04 -31.54 15.77
N LYS A 91 15.49 -32.14 16.87
CA LYS A 91 16.50 -33.21 16.83
C LYS A 91 15.99 -34.50 16.18
N PHE A 92 14.68 -34.76 16.27
CA PHE A 92 14.01 -35.91 15.71
C PHE A 92 12.72 -35.53 14.99
N GLY A 93 12.41 -36.21 13.89
CA GLY A 93 11.22 -35.95 13.07
C GLY A 93 11.47 -34.92 11.95
N SER A 94 10.42 -34.62 11.18
CA SER A 94 10.50 -33.68 10.08
C SER A 94 10.55 -32.24 10.58
N ASN A 95 11.42 -31.43 9.95
CA ASN A 95 11.45 -29.98 10.09
C ASN A 95 10.65 -29.27 8.99
N LEU A 96 10.23 -30.01 7.95
CA LEU A 96 9.33 -29.52 6.92
C LEU A 96 7.95 -29.21 7.52
N ILE A 97 7.43 -28.03 7.25
CA ILE A 97 6.07 -27.60 7.60
C ILE A 97 5.17 -27.79 6.37
N SER A 98 5.57 -27.24 5.24
CA SER A 98 4.84 -27.36 3.97
C SER A 98 5.78 -27.10 2.79
N ASP A 99 5.57 -27.79 1.66
CA ASP A 99 6.00 -27.28 0.36
C ASP A 99 5.11 -26.08 0.02
N ILE A 100 5.65 -25.08 -0.69
CA ILE A 100 4.92 -23.85 -1.09
C ILE A 100 4.98 -23.74 -2.61
N ASP A 101 3.81 -23.67 -3.23
CA ASP A 101 3.67 -23.56 -4.68
C ASP A 101 3.63 -22.08 -5.14
N ILE A 102 3.00 -21.21 -4.34
CA ILE A 102 2.84 -19.78 -4.64
C ILE A 102 2.69 -18.98 -3.35
N ALA A 103 3.20 -17.76 -3.36
CA ALA A 103 3.01 -16.78 -2.29
C ALA A 103 1.91 -15.77 -2.64
N PHE A 104 1.13 -15.38 -1.64
CA PHE A 104 0.16 -14.28 -1.76
C PHE A 104 0.46 -13.25 -0.67
N PRO A 105 1.28 -12.22 -0.98
CA PRO A 105 1.49 -11.11 -0.08
C PRO A 105 0.21 -10.30 0.10
N ILE A 106 -0.19 -10.08 1.36
CA ILE A 106 -1.25 -9.15 1.76
C ILE A 106 -0.61 -8.21 2.76
N VAL A 107 0.20 -7.31 2.27
CA VAL A 107 1.10 -6.45 3.04
C VAL A 107 0.93 -5.00 2.61
N HIS A 108 1.28 -4.06 3.50
CA HIS A 108 1.14 -2.64 3.20
C HIS A 108 2.33 -1.85 3.73
N GLY A 109 2.79 -0.89 2.93
CA GLY A 109 3.80 0.07 3.29
C GLY A 109 5.25 -0.41 3.13
N THR A 110 6.16 0.33 3.76
CA THR A 110 7.60 0.14 3.60
C THR A 110 8.10 -1.22 4.08
N ASN A 111 9.19 -1.71 3.48
CA ASN A 111 9.84 -3.00 3.69
C ASN A 111 9.03 -4.24 3.26
N VAL A 112 7.83 -4.05 2.75
CA VAL A 112 6.96 -5.16 2.32
C VAL A 112 6.24 -4.91 0.99
N GLU A 113 5.85 -3.65 0.69
CA GLU A 113 5.21 -3.27 -0.57
C GLU A 113 6.17 -2.55 -1.53
N ASP A 114 7.36 -2.21 -1.07
CA ASP A 114 8.38 -1.41 -1.75
C ASP A 114 9.39 -2.21 -2.58
N GLY A 115 9.12 -3.47 -2.87
CA GLY A 115 10.00 -4.37 -3.62
C GLY A 115 10.91 -5.23 -2.74
N ALA A 116 11.05 -4.93 -1.44
CA ALA A 116 11.93 -5.71 -0.55
C ALA A 116 11.45 -7.15 -0.36
N LEU A 117 10.16 -7.35 -0.06
CA LEU A 117 9.56 -8.68 0.04
C LEU A 117 9.52 -9.40 -1.31
N GLN A 118 9.19 -8.69 -2.39
CA GLN A 118 9.16 -9.22 -3.75
C GLN A 118 10.54 -9.74 -4.16
N GLY A 119 11.62 -8.99 -3.86
CA GLY A 119 12.99 -9.41 -4.10
C GLY A 119 13.39 -10.66 -3.32
N TYR A 120 12.94 -10.78 -2.08
CA TYR A 120 13.13 -11.99 -1.29
C TYR A 120 12.45 -13.22 -1.93
N LEU A 121 11.19 -13.07 -2.37
CA LEU A 121 10.45 -14.15 -3.03
C LEU A 121 11.07 -14.52 -4.39
N GLN A 122 11.52 -13.54 -5.17
CA GLN A 122 12.22 -13.78 -6.44
C GLN A 122 13.54 -14.53 -6.23
N THR A 123 14.32 -14.16 -5.21
CA THR A 123 15.58 -14.85 -4.89
C THR A 123 15.37 -16.32 -4.55
N LEU A 124 14.21 -16.66 -3.97
CA LEU A 124 13.81 -18.04 -3.70
C LEU A 124 13.24 -18.76 -4.93
N ASP A 125 13.02 -18.03 -6.05
CA ASP A 125 12.28 -18.51 -7.22
C ASP A 125 10.89 -19.05 -6.81
N LEU A 126 10.23 -18.32 -5.91
CA LEU A 126 8.86 -18.58 -5.47
C LEU A 126 7.90 -17.69 -6.25
N PRO A 127 7.01 -18.24 -7.07
CA PRO A 127 5.96 -17.47 -7.71
C PRO A 127 5.10 -16.74 -6.67
N TYR A 128 4.70 -15.52 -6.96
CA TYR A 128 3.85 -14.74 -6.05
C TYR A 128 2.84 -13.89 -6.81
N VAL A 129 1.77 -13.52 -6.11
CA VAL A 129 0.74 -12.60 -6.61
C VAL A 129 1.17 -11.16 -6.35
N GLY A 130 1.02 -10.30 -7.35
CA GLY A 130 1.30 -8.86 -7.24
C GLY A 130 2.43 -8.41 -8.15
N CYS A 131 2.77 -7.13 -8.04
CA CYS A 131 3.80 -6.48 -8.84
C CYS A 131 5.20 -6.99 -8.51
N ASP A 132 6.10 -6.87 -9.47
CA ASP A 132 7.52 -7.20 -9.29
C ASP A 132 8.28 -6.16 -8.44
N VAL A 133 9.58 -6.37 -8.30
CA VAL A 133 10.46 -5.48 -7.51
C VAL A 133 10.43 -4.06 -8.05
N LEU A 134 10.54 -3.88 -9.38
CA LEU A 134 10.64 -2.55 -9.99
C LEU A 134 9.32 -1.79 -9.85
N ALA A 135 8.22 -2.39 -10.24
CA ALA A 135 6.90 -1.76 -10.16
C ALA A 135 6.54 -1.41 -8.70
N SER A 136 6.85 -2.30 -7.75
CA SER A 136 6.62 -2.08 -6.31
C SER A 136 7.48 -0.92 -5.77
N ALA A 137 8.77 -0.87 -6.11
CA ALA A 137 9.66 0.19 -5.67
C ALA A 137 9.28 1.56 -6.24
N VAL A 138 8.91 1.60 -7.53
CA VAL A 138 8.44 2.83 -8.20
C VAL A 138 7.10 3.27 -7.62
N GLY A 139 6.15 2.35 -7.44
CA GLY A 139 4.83 2.65 -6.88
C GLY A 139 4.90 3.25 -5.47
N MET A 140 5.85 2.78 -4.65
CA MET A 140 6.06 3.29 -3.30
C MET A 140 6.70 4.68 -3.26
N ASP A 141 7.59 5.02 -4.19
CA ASP A 141 8.25 6.33 -4.24
C ASP A 141 7.43 7.31 -5.10
N LYS A 142 6.59 8.13 -4.45
CA LYS A 142 5.69 9.09 -5.12
C LYS A 142 6.41 10.04 -6.08
N TYR A 143 7.67 10.40 -5.78
CA TYR A 143 8.42 11.32 -6.64
C TYR A 143 8.92 10.62 -7.90
N VAL A 144 9.53 9.44 -7.77
CA VAL A 144 10.02 8.65 -8.91
C VAL A 144 8.85 8.25 -9.81
N MET A 145 7.76 7.78 -9.22
CA MET A 145 6.53 7.44 -9.95
C MET A 145 6.01 8.64 -10.76
N LYS A 146 5.92 9.84 -10.15
CA LYS A 146 5.46 11.05 -10.85
C LYS A 146 6.38 11.46 -12.01
N ILE A 147 7.71 11.33 -11.85
CA ILE A 147 8.66 11.60 -12.94
C ILE A 147 8.42 10.66 -14.11
N LEU A 148 8.33 9.35 -13.87
CA LEU A 148 8.11 8.37 -14.93
C LEU A 148 6.77 8.56 -15.62
N LEU A 149 5.71 8.75 -14.87
CA LEU A 149 4.38 8.98 -15.43
C LEU A 149 4.31 10.29 -16.23
N LYS A 150 4.93 11.37 -15.73
CA LYS A 150 4.99 12.65 -16.43
C LYS A 150 5.74 12.54 -17.76
N GLU A 151 6.88 11.87 -17.79
CA GLU A 151 7.65 11.63 -19.02
C GLU A 151 6.87 10.77 -20.01
N ALA A 152 6.07 9.82 -19.53
CA ALA A 152 5.18 9.01 -20.34
C ALA A 152 3.88 9.75 -20.78
N GLY A 153 3.70 11.02 -20.40
CA GLY A 153 2.57 11.86 -20.82
C GLY A 153 1.32 11.76 -19.95
N PHE A 154 1.39 11.11 -18.79
CA PHE A 154 0.25 11.04 -17.87
C PHE A 154 -0.01 12.37 -17.16
N PRO A 155 -1.28 12.70 -16.88
CA PRO A 155 -1.63 13.86 -16.07
C PRO A 155 -1.30 13.59 -14.60
N VAL A 156 -0.22 14.18 -14.11
CA VAL A 156 0.18 14.19 -12.71
C VAL A 156 0.35 15.62 -12.22
N LEU A 157 0.12 15.87 -10.94
CA LEU A 157 0.42 17.18 -10.36
C LEU A 157 1.94 17.39 -10.33
N ASP A 158 2.37 18.60 -10.69
CA ASP A 158 3.75 19.03 -10.47
C ASP A 158 4.08 19.04 -8.97
N CYS A 159 5.36 18.85 -8.65
CA CYS A 159 5.82 18.88 -7.27
C CYS A 159 7.21 19.51 -7.15
N CYS A 160 7.56 19.94 -5.93
CA CYS A 160 8.92 20.16 -5.47
C CYS A 160 9.31 18.99 -4.58
N ARG A 161 10.57 18.57 -4.63
CA ARG A 161 11.13 17.52 -3.78
C ARG A 161 12.20 18.11 -2.90
N PHE A 162 12.15 17.78 -1.60
CA PHE A 162 13.17 18.17 -0.62
C PHE A 162 13.63 16.94 0.17
N ALA A 163 14.84 17.02 0.69
CA ALA A 163 15.46 16.00 1.52
C ALA A 163 15.87 16.57 2.89
N ALA A 164 16.15 15.74 3.87
CA ALA A 164 16.43 16.17 5.23
C ALA A 164 17.61 17.16 5.35
N PHE A 165 18.58 17.09 4.43
CA PHE A 165 19.68 18.07 4.38
C PHE A 165 19.22 19.48 3.93
N ASP A 166 18.02 19.63 3.38
CA ASP A 166 17.45 20.92 3.00
C ASP A 166 16.85 21.67 4.21
N LEU A 167 16.77 21.05 5.40
CA LEU A 167 16.24 21.69 6.61
C LEU A 167 17.04 22.96 6.98
N ASP A 168 18.36 22.97 6.75
CA ASP A 168 19.21 24.13 7.04
C ASP A 168 18.88 25.36 6.15
N ARG A 169 18.14 25.14 5.05
CA ARG A 169 17.73 26.18 4.11
C ARG A 169 16.20 26.13 3.83
N ILE A 170 15.43 25.77 4.82
CA ILE A 170 13.97 25.54 4.69
C ILE A 170 13.21 26.80 4.20
N GLU A 171 13.72 28.00 4.54
CA GLU A 171 13.17 29.28 4.04
C GLU A 171 13.32 29.40 2.52
N GLU A 172 14.49 29.02 1.96
CA GLU A 172 14.72 29.02 0.52
C GLU A 172 13.83 27.97 -0.18
N CYS A 173 13.64 26.83 0.45
CA CYS A 173 12.71 25.81 -0.04
C CYS A 173 11.28 26.33 -0.07
N ALA A 174 10.86 27.11 0.93
CA ALA A 174 9.55 27.75 0.94
C ALA A 174 9.43 28.80 -0.19
N ASP A 175 10.47 29.58 -0.47
CA ASP A 175 10.50 30.52 -1.61
C ASP A 175 10.31 29.80 -2.96
N GLU A 176 10.94 28.61 -3.14
CA GLU A 176 10.78 27.80 -4.34
C GLU A 176 9.33 27.34 -4.52
N VAL A 177 8.70 26.85 -3.45
CA VAL A 177 7.31 26.37 -3.44
C VAL A 177 6.34 27.53 -3.74
N GLU A 178 6.51 28.67 -3.06
CA GLU A 178 5.66 29.86 -3.26
C GLU A 178 5.73 30.39 -4.69
N LYS A 179 6.94 30.48 -5.24
CA LYS A 179 7.15 30.93 -6.62
C LYS A 179 6.52 29.99 -7.64
N LYS A 180 6.52 28.68 -7.36
CA LYS A 180 6.05 27.67 -8.31
C LYS A 180 4.56 27.46 -8.25
N PHE A 181 3.97 27.44 -7.05
CA PHE A 181 2.59 26.99 -6.83
C PHE A 181 1.69 28.02 -6.15
N GLY A 182 2.24 28.88 -5.28
CA GLY A 182 1.43 29.64 -4.33
C GLY A 182 0.78 28.73 -3.28
N TYR A 183 -0.38 29.15 -2.76
CA TYR A 183 -1.12 28.41 -1.73
C TYR A 183 -2.56 28.14 -2.15
N PRO A 184 -3.23 27.10 -1.61
CA PRO A 184 -2.71 26.09 -0.68
C PRO A 184 -1.87 25.01 -1.35
N VAL A 185 -0.96 24.38 -0.57
CA VAL A 185 -0.15 23.23 -1.00
C VAL A 185 -0.30 22.05 -0.04
N ILE A 186 0.03 20.87 -0.53
CA ILE A 186 0.10 19.62 0.27
C ILE A 186 1.56 19.24 0.44
N VAL A 187 1.96 18.98 1.68
CA VAL A 187 3.27 18.41 2.03
C VAL A 187 3.07 16.95 2.40
N LYS A 188 3.89 16.06 1.86
CA LYS A 188 3.78 14.63 2.14
C LYS A 188 5.13 13.90 2.09
N PRO A 189 5.37 12.93 2.98
CA PRO A 189 6.49 11.98 2.85
C PRO A 189 6.41 11.25 1.51
N ILE A 190 7.58 11.00 0.89
CA ILE A 190 7.62 10.40 -0.46
C ILE A 190 7.20 8.93 -0.43
N ASN A 191 7.58 8.19 0.61
CA ASN A 191 7.52 6.72 0.67
C ASN A 191 6.61 6.18 1.79
N LEU A 192 5.63 6.97 2.26
CA LEU A 192 4.66 6.51 3.24
C LEU A 192 3.25 6.47 2.64
N GLY A 193 2.46 5.50 3.10
CA GLY A 193 1.05 5.33 2.77
C GLY A 193 0.11 5.86 3.86
N SER A 194 -1.18 5.58 3.72
CA SER A 194 -2.24 5.83 4.72
C SER A 194 -2.31 7.25 5.26
N SER A 195 -1.90 8.25 4.48
CA SER A 195 -1.87 9.67 4.85
C SER A 195 -0.98 10.02 6.06
N VAL A 196 -0.04 9.15 6.43
CA VAL A 196 0.91 9.44 7.52
C VAL A 196 1.82 10.60 7.14
N GLY A 197 1.87 11.64 7.96
CA GLY A 197 2.71 12.83 7.75
C GLY A 197 2.26 13.75 6.61
N ILE A 198 1.04 13.57 6.07
CA ILE A 198 0.48 14.48 5.08
C ILE A 198 -0.17 15.68 5.78
N SER A 199 0.11 16.89 5.28
CA SER A 199 -0.50 18.11 5.78
C SER A 199 -0.76 19.13 4.67
N LYS A 200 -1.77 19.99 4.89
CA LYS A 200 -2.15 21.08 3.99
C LYS A 200 -1.69 22.40 4.56
N ALA A 201 -0.85 23.10 3.82
CA ALA A 201 -0.37 24.42 4.17
C ALA A 201 -1.13 25.51 3.39
N LYS A 202 -1.62 26.54 4.10
CA LYS A 202 -2.39 27.67 3.53
C LYS A 202 -1.57 28.94 3.41
N ASP A 203 -0.38 28.95 4.02
CA ASP A 203 0.56 30.06 4.05
C ASP A 203 1.98 29.58 4.32
N ARG A 204 2.95 30.51 4.31
CA ARG A 204 4.38 30.22 4.50
C ARG A 204 4.67 29.56 5.84
N SER A 205 4.11 30.07 6.92
CA SER A 205 4.37 29.53 8.25
C SER A 205 3.85 28.10 8.40
N GLY A 206 2.67 27.83 7.83
CA GLY A 206 2.09 26.50 7.73
C GLY A 206 2.91 25.58 6.84
N LEU A 207 3.49 26.08 5.75
CA LEU A 207 4.35 25.28 4.87
C LEU A 207 5.63 24.83 5.58
N ILE A 208 6.37 25.76 6.21
CA ILE A 208 7.60 25.46 6.94
C ILE A 208 7.34 24.41 8.02
N LYS A 209 6.31 24.65 8.86
CA LYS A 209 5.91 23.70 9.89
C LYS A 209 5.55 22.33 9.32
N SER A 210 4.80 22.28 8.22
CA SER A 210 4.41 21.03 7.56
C SER A 210 5.61 20.26 7.01
N MET A 211 6.62 20.96 6.50
CA MET A 211 7.87 20.34 6.03
C MET A 211 8.67 19.76 7.19
N GLU A 212 8.83 20.50 8.29
CA GLU A 212 9.50 20.02 9.52
C GLU A 212 8.80 18.78 10.08
N ASP A 213 7.48 18.83 10.21
CA ASP A 213 6.66 17.71 10.69
C ASP A 213 6.79 16.47 9.77
N ALA A 214 6.80 16.66 8.45
CA ALA A 214 6.96 15.55 7.49
C ALA A 214 8.35 14.92 7.52
N PHE A 215 9.40 15.71 7.76
CA PHE A 215 10.78 15.20 7.94
C PHE A 215 10.95 14.37 9.22
N ALA A 216 10.05 14.48 10.19
CA ALA A 216 10.05 13.57 11.34
C ALA A 216 9.66 12.12 10.96
N PHE A 217 9.01 11.93 9.81
CA PHE A 217 8.56 10.62 9.32
C PHE A 217 9.39 10.06 8.16
N SER A 218 10.05 10.91 7.38
CA SER A 218 10.81 10.51 6.19
C SER A 218 11.97 11.47 5.94
N ASP A 219 13.07 10.96 5.44
CA ASP A 219 14.23 11.73 4.98
C ASP A 219 13.99 12.47 3.65
N ARG A 220 12.85 12.20 2.99
CA ARG A 220 12.45 12.83 1.72
C ARG A 220 10.98 13.17 1.73
N ILE A 221 10.67 14.40 1.31
CA ILE A 221 9.30 14.88 1.21
C ILE A 221 9.02 15.46 -0.18
N LEU A 222 7.76 15.52 -0.55
CA LEU A 222 7.32 16.27 -1.71
C LEU A 222 6.25 17.29 -1.32
N VAL A 223 6.24 18.42 -2.04
CA VAL A 223 5.24 19.47 -1.93
C VAL A 223 4.58 19.66 -3.30
N GLU A 224 3.27 19.65 -3.33
CA GLU A 224 2.47 19.81 -4.55
C GLU A 224 1.29 20.77 -4.33
N PRO A 225 0.71 21.37 -5.40
CA PRO A 225 -0.47 22.23 -5.24
C PRO A 225 -1.65 21.42 -4.72
N ALA A 226 -2.43 22.01 -3.81
CA ALA A 226 -3.66 21.38 -3.34
C ALA A 226 -4.77 21.55 -4.38
N VAL A 227 -5.46 20.45 -4.70
CA VAL A 227 -6.71 20.52 -5.48
C VAL A 227 -7.80 21.09 -4.58
N VAL A 228 -8.40 22.22 -4.96
CA VAL A 228 -9.29 22.98 -4.06
C VAL A 228 -10.65 22.32 -3.92
N GLN A 229 -11.24 21.88 -5.04
CA GLN A 229 -12.51 21.15 -5.04
C GLN A 229 -12.26 19.67 -5.35
N LEU A 230 -11.55 19.02 -4.43
CA LEU A 230 -11.07 17.66 -4.59
C LEU A 230 -12.23 16.65 -4.52
N LYS A 231 -12.27 15.75 -5.52
CA LYS A 231 -12.94 14.46 -5.46
C LYS A 231 -11.88 13.38 -5.70
N GLU A 232 -11.76 12.44 -4.78
CA GLU A 232 -10.88 11.27 -4.93
C GLU A 232 -11.64 10.16 -5.64
N ILE A 233 -10.99 9.51 -6.61
CA ILE A 233 -11.54 8.38 -7.35
C ILE A 233 -10.49 7.29 -7.41
N ASN A 234 -10.88 6.08 -7.05
CA ASN A 234 -10.03 4.90 -7.12
C ASN A 234 -10.48 3.99 -8.27
N CYS A 235 -9.52 3.39 -8.97
CA CYS A 235 -9.79 2.40 -10.00
C CYS A 235 -8.80 1.25 -9.85
N SER A 236 -9.30 0.03 -9.67
CA SER A 236 -8.46 -1.16 -9.61
C SER A 236 -8.22 -1.71 -11.01
N VAL A 237 -7.05 -2.27 -11.23
CA VAL A 237 -6.69 -2.97 -12.48
C VAL A 237 -6.21 -4.35 -12.13
N LEU A 238 -6.73 -5.35 -12.84
CA LEU A 238 -6.31 -6.74 -12.76
C LEU A 238 -5.70 -7.16 -14.10
N GLY A 239 -4.52 -7.76 -14.08
CA GLY A 239 -3.91 -8.26 -15.30
C GLY A 239 -2.38 -8.38 -15.24
N ASP A 240 -1.80 -8.25 -16.41
CA ASP A 240 -0.35 -8.28 -16.66
C ASP A 240 0.00 -7.37 -17.85
N SER A 241 1.21 -7.53 -18.42
CA SER A 241 1.66 -6.74 -19.58
C SER A 241 0.86 -7.04 -20.86
N GLU A 242 0.26 -8.22 -20.98
CA GLU A 242 -0.47 -8.65 -22.20
C GLU A 242 -1.96 -8.33 -22.09
N SER A 243 -2.54 -8.56 -20.92
CA SER A 243 -3.97 -8.36 -20.67
C SER A 243 -4.21 -7.70 -19.34
N ALA A 244 -4.83 -6.54 -19.37
CA ALA A 244 -5.19 -5.78 -18.16
C ALA A 244 -6.59 -5.18 -18.30
N GLU A 245 -7.39 -5.29 -17.23
CA GLU A 245 -8.77 -4.83 -17.18
C GLU A 245 -9.01 -3.94 -15.96
N ALA A 246 -9.63 -2.79 -16.19
CA ALA A 246 -10.02 -1.87 -15.12
C ALA A 246 -11.38 -2.24 -14.52
N SER A 247 -11.49 -2.12 -13.22
CA SER A 247 -12.77 -2.22 -12.50
C SER A 247 -13.68 -1.02 -12.79
N VAL A 248 -14.91 -1.03 -12.25
CA VAL A 248 -15.68 0.19 -12.06
C VAL A 248 -14.93 1.13 -11.11
N CYS A 249 -15.17 2.44 -11.24
CA CYS A 249 -14.56 3.43 -10.35
C CYS A 249 -15.25 3.46 -8.98
N GLU A 250 -14.46 3.68 -7.94
CA GLU A 250 -14.90 3.86 -6.56
C GLU A 250 -14.64 5.31 -6.11
N GLU A 251 -15.60 5.92 -5.42
CA GLU A 251 -15.45 7.22 -4.76
C GLU A 251 -15.38 7.00 -3.25
N PRO A 252 -14.22 7.18 -2.59
CA PRO A 252 -14.13 7.23 -1.14
C PRO A 252 -14.89 8.47 -0.62
N VAL A 253 -15.84 8.29 0.30
CA VAL A 253 -16.60 9.41 0.87
C VAL A 253 -15.92 9.87 2.14
N GLN A 254 -15.31 11.04 2.09
CA GLN A 254 -14.70 11.67 3.27
C GLN A 254 -15.77 12.15 4.25
N ALA A 255 -15.48 12.09 5.55
CA ALA A 255 -16.44 12.46 6.59
C ALA A 255 -16.62 13.98 6.74
N SER A 256 -15.67 14.81 6.27
CA SER A 256 -15.74 16.28 6.23
C SER A 256 -14.73 16.85 5.23
N ASP A 257 -15.06 18.02 4.68
CA ASP A 257 -14.21 18.75 3.69
C ASP A 257 -12.91 19.35 4.29
N GLU A 258 -12.72 19.33 5.60
CA GLU A 258 -11.62 20.02 6.28
C GLU A 258 -10.49 19.10 6.74
N ASP A 259 -10.70 17.78 6.83
CA ASP A 259 -9.73 16.86 7.41
C ASP A 259 -9.22 15.83 6.39
N ILE A 260 -7.92 15.90 6.10
CA ILE A 260 -7.18 14.73 5.62
C ILE A 260 -7.29 13.71 6.75
N LEU A 261 -8.08 12.65 6.57
CA LEU A 261 -8.29 11.63 7.59
C LEU A 261 -6.94 11.06 8.03
N SER A 262 -6.62 11.24 9.31
CA SER A 262 -5.41 10.65 9.90
C SER A 262 -5.48 9.12 9.87
N PHE A 263 -4.32 8.46 9.97
CA PHE A 263 -4.23 7.00 10.10
C PHE A 263 -5.14 6.45 11.20
N GLU A 264 -5.18 7.14 12.36
CA GLU A 264 -6.04 6.75 13.48
C GLU A 264 -7.53 6.83 13.14
N GLN A 265 -7.94 7.83 12.37
CA GLN A 265 -9.33 7.98 11.92
C GLN A 265 -9.71 6.94 10.87
N LYS A 266 -8.76 6.57 9.99
CA LYS A 266 -8.99 5.56 8.95
C LYS A 266 -9.09 4.14 9.50
N TYR A 267 -8.30 3.79 10.52
CA TYR A 267 -8.11 2.40 10.94
C TYR A 267 -8.40 2.11 12.42
N VAL A 268 -8.30 3.10 13.32
CA VAL A 268 -8.43 2.92 14.79
C VAL A 268 -9.72 3.52 15.33
N GLY A 269 -10.39 4.42 14.62
CA GLY A 269 -11.61 5.14 15.03
C GLY A 269 -12.84 4.25 15.13
N GLY A 270 -12.81 3.21 15.96
CA GLY A 270 -13.93 2.36 16.35
C GLY A 270 -14.52 2.78 17.67
N GLY A 271 -15.66 3.51 17.64
CA GLY A 271 -16.47 3.75 18.83
C GLY A 271 -16.93 2.45 19.49
N LYS A 272 -17.21 2.51 20.77
CA LYS A 272 -17.63 1.56 21.82
C LYS A 272 -18.49 0.32 21.49
N SER A 273 -18.47 -0.22 20.28
CA SER A 273 -19.10 -1.52 19.95
C SER A 273 -18.09 -2.42 19.27
N GLY A 274 -17.69 -3.46 19.96
CA GLY A 274 -16.61 -4.39 19.62
C GLY A 274 -16.68 -5.01 18.22
N GLY A 275 -15.72 -4.66 17.40
CA GLY A 275 -15.47 -5.21 16.09
C GLY A 275 -14.52 -4.28 15.34
N SER A 276 -13.28 -4.71 15.12
CA SER A 276 -12.34 -4.03 14.21
C SER A 276 -12.94 -4.03 12.80
N LYS A 277 -13.46 -2.88 12.39
CA LYS A 277 -14.09 -2.73 11.07
C LYS A 277 -13.10 -2.17 10.04
N GLY A 278 -11.92 -2.67 9.89
CA GLY A 278 -10.95 -2.29 8.86
C GLY A 278 -11.41 -1.30 7.77
N MET A 279 -10.79 -1.24 6.63
CA MET A 279 -11.19 -0.39 5.48
C MET A 279 -12.68 -0.54 5.06
N ALA A 280 -13.34 -1.65 5.40
CA ALA A 280 -14.76 -1.87 5.15
C ALA A 280 -15.71 -0.88 5.88
N SER A 281 -15.21 -0.09 6.84
CA SER A 281 -16.02 0.91 7.56
C SER A 281 -16.11 2.28 6.88
N LEU A 282 -15.25 2.57 5.90
CA LEU A 282 -15.30 3.80 5.13
C LEU A 282 -16.52 3.78 4.20
N LYS A 283 -17.29 4.86 4.21
CA LYS A 283 -18.38 5.01 3.25
C LYS A 283 -17.77 5.15 1.85
N ARG A 284 -18.30 4.37 0.90
CA ARG A 284 -17.84 4.36 -0.49
C ARG A 284 -19.05 4.41 -1.40
N LYS A 285 -18.90 5.05 -2.55
CA LYS A 285 -19.85 4.95 -3.65
C LYS A 285 -19.22 4.07 -4.74
N ILE A 286 -19.91 2.98 -5.08
CA ILE A 286 -19.51 2.06 -6.16
C ILE A 286 -20.77 1.79 -6.98
N PRO A 287 -20.84 2.20 -8.26
CA PRO A 287 -19.86 3.02 -8.97
C PRO A 287 -19.76 4.44 -8.39
N ALA A 288 -18.63 5.12 -8.67
CA ALA A 288 -18.39 6.52 -8.32
C ALA A 288 -19.42 7.45 -8.97
N ASP A 289 -19.73 8.56 -8.30
CA ASP A 289 -20.66 9.58 -8.82
C ASP A 289 -19.91 10.57 -9.75
N ILE A 290 -19.62 10.11 -10.97
CA ILE A 290 -18.90 10.82 -12.04
C ILE A 290 -19.60 10.59 -13.38
N SER A 291 -19.27 11.41 -14.40
CA SER A 291 -19.85 11.22 -15.73
C SER A 291 -19.27 9.98 -16.42
N PRO A 292 -20.00 9.36 -17.37
CA PRO A 292 -19.48 8.22 -18.15
C PRO A 292 -18.16 8.53 -18.86
N GLU A 293 -17.96 9.78 -19.33
CA GLU A 293 -16.72 10.23 -19.99
C GLU A 293 -15.54 10.31 -19.02
N GLN A 294 -15.80 10.76 -17.78
CA GLN A 294 -14.81 10.78 -16.71
C GLN A 294 -14.45 9.36 -16.28
N GLU A 295 -15.43 8.47 -16.15
CA GLU A 295 -15.19 7.07 -15.82
C GLU A 295 -14.32 6.38 -16.87
N GLU A 296 -14.65 6.53 -18.16
CA GLU A 296 -13.88 5.96 -19.25
C GLU A 296 -12.44 6.51 -19.29
N THR A 297 -12.27 7.82 -19.06
CA THR A 297 -10.97 8.46 -18.98
C THR A 297 -10.12 7.87 -17.84
N ILE A 298 -10.69 7.74 -16.64
CA ILE A 298 -10.02 7.20 -15.46
C ILE A 298 -9.64 5.73 -15.68
N ARG A 299 -10.55 4.93 -16.20
CA ARG A 299 -10.31 3.50 -16.48
C ARG A 299 -9.21 3.30 -17.51
N THR A 300 -9.20 4.09 -18.57
CA THR A 300 -8.14 4.08 -19.59
C THR A 300 -6.80 4.46 -18.99
N LEU A 301 -6.73 5.60 -18.27
CA LEU A 301 -5.51 6.05 -17.59
C LEU A 301 -5.01 5.01 -16.56
N ALA A 302 -5.92 4.32 -15.87
CA ALA A 302 -5.54 3.29 -14.91
C ALA A 302 -4.86 2.09 -15.57
N VAL A 303 -5.42 1.56 -16.67
CA VAL A 303 -4.83 0.46 -17.42
C VAL A 303 -3.50 0.87 -18.04
N ASP A 304 -3.42 2.07 -18.63
CA ASP A 304 -2.20 2.55 -19.26
C ASP A 304 -1.08 2.79 -18.24
N ALA A 305 -1.40 3.34 -17.06
CA ALA A 305 -0.44 3.51 -15.98
C ALA A 305 0.04 2.17 -15.41
N PHE A 306 -0.88 1.21 -15.23
CA PHE A 306 -0.56 -0.15 -14.80
C PHE A 306 0.46 -0.79 -15.74
N ARG A 307 0.25 -0.69 -17.05
CA ARG A 307 1.17 -1.20 -18.07
C ARG A 307 2.48 -0.42 -18.13
N CYS A 308 2.41 0.91 -18.06
CA CYS A 308 3.58 1.80 -18.10
C CYS A 308 4.57 1.50 -16.98
N LEU A 309 4.06 1.22 -15.78
CA LEU A 309 4.88 0.91 -14.61
C LEU A 309 5.25 -0.59 -14.49
N GLY A 310 4.82 -1.43 -15.43
CA GLY A 310 5.09 -2.87 -15.40
C GLY A 310 4.39 -3.61 -14.27
N CYS A 311 3.22 -3.14 -13.85
CA CYS A 311 2.45 -3.79 -12.80
C CYS A 311 1.95 -5.18 -13.21
N ASN A 312 1.68 -6.02 -12.23
CA ASN A 312 1.21 -7.39 -12.41
C ASN A 312 0.27 -7.78 -11.26
N GLY A 313 -0.68 -8.69 -11.53
CA GLY A 313 -1.70 -9.11 -10.58
C GLY A 313 -2.78 -8.04 -10.42
N VAL A 314 -3.01 -7.54 -9.22
CA VAL A 314 -3.98 -6.48 -8.95
C VAL A 314 -3.29 -5.25 -8.37
N SER A 315 -3.60 -4.08 -8.93
CA SER A 315 -3.18 -2.78 -8.39
C SER A 315 -4.38 -1.84 -8.28
N ARG A 316 -4.33 -0.87 -7.38
CA ARG A 316 -5.32 0.21 -7.30
C ARG A 316 -4.65 1.53 -7.61
N ILE A 317 -5.17 2.22 -8.60
CA ILE A 317 -4.70 3.52 -9.02
C ILE A 317 -5.66 4.58 -8.47
N ASP A 318 -5.11 5.54 -7.75
CA ASP A 318 -5.86 6.58 -7.07
C ASP A 318 -5.72 7.90 -7.84
N PHE A 319 -6.85 8.52 -8.14
CA PHE A 319 -6.95 9.75 -8.92
C PHE A 319 -7.48 10.90 -8.08
N MET A 320 -7.03 12.09 -8.39
CA MET A 320 -7.60 13.35 -7.90
C MET A 320 -8.34 14.05 -9.04
N MET A 321 -9.57 14.45 -8.80
CA MET A 321 -10.36 15.23 -9.74
C MET A 321 -10.74 16.57 -9.11
N ASP A 322 -10.56 17.66 -9.83
CA ASP A 322 -11.11 18.96 -9.46
C ASP A 322 -12.53 19.06 -10.03
N THR A 323 -13.53 19.10 -9.16
CA THR A 323 -14.94 19.15 -9.54
C THR A 323 -15.34 20.45 -10.21
N ALA A 324 -14.58 21.56 -10.00
CA ALA A 324 -14.87 22.83 -10.66
C ALA A 324 -14.42 22.86 -12.13
N THR A 325 -13.31 22.19 -12.43
CA THR A 325 -12.71 22.22 -13.78
C THR A 325 -12.85 20.93 -14.55
N GLY A 326 -13.20 19.83 -13.87
CA GLY A 326 -13.22 18.47 -14.42
C GLY A 326 -11.83 17.90 -14.72
N LYS A 327 -10.75 18.56 -14.33
CA LYS A 327 -9.39 18.05 -14.52
C LYS A 327 -9.13 16.84 -13.63
N ILE A 328 -8.47 15.84 -14.20
CA ILE A 328 -8.13 14.57 -13.54
C ILE A 328 -6.61 14.43 -13.51
N TRP A 329 -6.06 14.01 -12.37
CA TRP A 329 -4.64 13.69 -12.20
C TRP A 329 -4.50 12.33 -11.53
N LEU A 330 -3.54 11.54 -12.00
CA LEU A 330 -3.10 10.34 -11.30
C LEU A 330 -2.29 10.78 -10.07
N ASN A 331 -2.68 10.28 -8.91
CA ASN A 331 -2.06 10.62 -7.62
C ASN A 331 -1.04 9.58 -7.18
N GLU A 332 -1.47 8.33 -7.05
CA GLU A 332 -0.60 7.22 -6.61
C GLU A 332 -1.08 5.88 -7.14
N ILE A 333 -0.21 4.87 -7.08
CA ILE A 333 -0.51 3.49 -7.38
C ILE A 333 -0.19 2.61 -6.18
N ASN A 334 -1.15 1.78 -5.79
CA ASN A 334 -1.01 0.79 -4.73
C ASN A 334 -0.78 -0.57 -5.39
N THR A 335 0.42 -1.09 -5.24
CA THR A 335 0.87 -2.33 -5.93
C THR A 335 0.41 -3.59 -5.21
N ILE A 336 -0.04 -3.47 -3.96
CA ILE A 336 -0.73 -4.49 -3.18
C ILE A 336 -1.93 -3.82 -2.50
N PRO A 337 -3.09 -3.71 -3.18
CA PRO A 337 -4.26 -3.05 -2.62
C PRO A 337 -4.84 -3.86 -1.47
N GLY A 338 -5.23 -3.15 -0.40
CA GLY A 338 -5.86 -3.71 0.80
C GLY A 338 -7.37 -3.80 0.70
#